data_ebcfcf04cc174d066eb4aca05e6fb717
#
_entry.id   ebcfcf04cc174d066eb4aca05e6fb717
#
_cell.length_a   1.000
_cell.length_b   1.000
_cell.length_c   1.000
_cell.angle_alpha   90.00
_cell.angle_beta   90.00
_cell.angle_gamma   90.00
#
_symmetry.space_group_name_H-M   'P 1'
#
loop_
_entity.id
_entity.type
_entity.pdbx_description
1 polymer ?
#
loop_
_entity_poly.entity_id
_entity_poly.type
_entity_poly.pdbx_seq_one_letter_code
_entity_poly.pdbx_strand_id
1 'polypeptide(L)'
;MTSLLQYIFSYIEKNNPEHAARLNASIDLNDSFFVSKAESFFTRYKSFIEKKGLTIDYGIDCYLKLCAQMVFERLEFMRSGKYASNSFAEVEKQIYLNPEMFEYHMHGLVFSQFLWPEQFTRFKFFSNHIGKELKSGGKYLEIGGGHALYILEAMNQSTENVSFQLVDISPSSMELAKGIMEGLKIDFQLKNIFDFASEEKFDFITMGEVIEHVEDPLALLIKVRELLTPGGTAYISTPANAPTIDHIYLFNNADEIRKLFIKAGFKIVNETVQYAENVSEEKALKYKVALMYAAFVKT
;
A
#
# COMPACT_ATOMS: atom_id res chain seq x y z
N MET A 1 -11.63 -19.80 -21.60
CA MET A 1 -11.96 -18.43 -21.16
C MET A 1 -10.65 -17.71 -20.92
N THR A 2 -10.51 -16.48 -21.38
CA THR A 2 -9.35 -15.61 -21.09
C THR A 2 -9.36 -15.31 -19.59
N SER A 3 -8.21 -15.38 -18.90
CA SER A 3 -8.14 -15.02 -17.48
C SER A 3 -8.39 -13.53 -17.29
N LEU A 4 -8.79 -13.14 -16.07
CA LEU A 4 -9.01 -11.72 -15.76
C LEU A 4 -7.72 -10.91 -15.93
N LEU A 5 -6.61 -11.46 -15.52
CA LEU A 5 -5.30 -10.82 -15.68
C LEU A 5 -4.93 -10.63 -17.16
N GLN A 6 -5.15 -11.65 -18.01
CA GLN A 6 -4.96 -11.51 -19.45
C GLN A 6 -5.87 -10.44 -20.06
N TYR A 7 -7.12 -10.35 -19.59
CA TYR A 7 -8.03 -9.28 -20.01
C TYR A 7 -7.50 -7.89 -19.65
N ILE A 8 -7.03 -7.71 -18.41
CA ILE A 8 -6.44 -6.43 -17.93
C ILE A 8 -5.27 -6.01 -18.84
N PHE A 9 -4.34 -6.94 -19.12
CA PHE A 9 -3.19 -6.65 -19.99
C PHE A 9 -3.62 -6.29 -21.41
N SER A 10 -4.57 -7.03 -21.99
CA SER A 10 -5.09 -6.74 -23.34
C SER A 10 -5.82 -5.41 -23.42
N TYR A 11 -6.56 -5.03 -22.36
CA TYR A 11 -7.22 -3.74 -22.29
C TYR A 11 -6.20 -2.59 -22.23
N ILE A 12 -5.14 -2.73 -21.42
CA ILE A 12 -4.08 -1.74 -21.33
C ILE A 12 -3.33 -1.66 -22.67
N GLU A 13 -3.03 -2.77 -23.33
CA GLU A 13 -2.37 -2.79 -24.63
C GLU A 13 -3.17 -2.02 -25.70
N LYS A 14 -4.49 -2.20 -25.70
CA LYS A 14 -5.38 -1.49 -26.63
C LYS A 14 -5.43 0.03 -26.36
N ASN A 15 -5.44 0.46 -25.09
CA ASN A 15 -5.70 1.86 -24.71
C ASN A 15 -4.41 2.65 -24.42
N ASN A 16 -3.31 1.97 -24.04
CA ASN A 16 -1.99 2.56 -23.79
C ASN A 16 -0.87 1.58 -24.16
N PRO A 17 -0.57 1.40 -25.48
CA PRO A 17 0.43 0.42 -25.93
C PRO A 17 1.84 0.64 -25.36
N GLU A 18 2.23 1.90 -25.15
CA GLU A 18 3.55 2.22 -24.58
C GLU A 18 3.66 1.73 -23.14
N HIS A 19 2.62 1.93 -22.32
CA HIS A 19 2.58 1.43 -20.97
C HIS A 19 2.54 -0.11 -20.94
N ALA A 20 1.74 -0.73 -21.81
CA ALA A 20 1.69 -2.19 -21.96
C ALA A 20 3.05 -2.79 -22.30
N ALA A 21 3.82 -2.16 -23.19
CA ALA A 21 5.17 -2.61 -23.50
C ALA A 21 6.10 -2.60 -22.27
N ARG A 22 5.97 -1.58 -21.39
CA ARG A 22 6.74 -1.52 -20.13
C ARG A 22 6.31 -2.62 -19.16
N LEU A 23 5.00 -2.86 -19.03
CA LEU A 23 4.47 -3.93 -18.18
C LEU A 23 4.98 -5.31 -18.66
N ASN A 24 4.87 -5.59 -19.96
CA ASN A 24 5.33 -6.85 -20.55
C ASN A 24 6.84 -7.07 -20.41
N ALA A 25 7.63 -6.00 -20.32
CA ALA A 25 9.07 -6.09 -20.08
C ALA A 25 9.43 -6.31 -18.60
N SER A 26 8.56 -6.00 -17.68
CA SER A 26 8.84 -5.99 -16.23
C SER A 26 8.08 -7.04 -15.43
N ILE A 27 6.97 -7.57 -15.94
CA ILE A 27 6.12 -8.55 -15.26
C ILE A 27 6.23 -9.90 -15.97
N ASP A 28 6.60 -10.93 -15.20
CA ASP A 28 6.62 -12.31 -15.68
C ASP A 28 5.26 -12.98 -15.44
N LEU A 29 4.47 -13.13 -16.49
CA LEU A 29 3.18 -13.83 -16.45
C LEU A 29 3.32 -15.36 -16.30
N ASN A 30 4.53 -15.90 -16.26
CA ASN A 30 4.78 -17.30 -15.91
C ASN A 30 5.10 -17.48 -14.41
N ASP A 31 5.32 -16.41 -13.65
CA ASP A 31 5.42 -16.51 -12.19
C ASP A 31 4.05 -16.91 -11.60
N SER A 32 3.92 -18.19 -11.25
CA SER A 32 2.67 -18.75 -10.72
C SER A 32 2.22 -18.06 -9.43
N PHE A 33 3.14 -17.58 -8.60
CA PHE A 33 2.80 -16.83 -7.40
C PHE A 33 2.17 -15.49 -7.76
N PHE A 34 2.79 -14.74 -8.68
CA PHE A 34 2.24 -13.48 -9.19
C PHE A 34 0.82 -13.68 -9.75
N VAL A 35 0.68 -14.61 -10.71
CA VAL A 35 -0.59 -14.87 -11.39
C VAL A 35 -1.68 -15.27 -10.40
N SER A 36 -1.40 -16.20 -9.49
CA SER A 36 -2.37 -16.67 -8.50
C SER A 36 -2.84 -15.55 -7.57
N LYS A 37 -1.92 -14.71 -7.07
CA LYS A 37 -2.27 -13.62 -6.16
C LYS A 37 -3.03 -12.50 -6.87
N ALA A 38 -2.59 -12.11 -8.07
CA ALA A 38 -3.24 -11.08 -8.88
C ALA A 38 -4.66 -11.50 -9.29
N GLU A 39 -4.84 -12.71 -9.83
CA GLU A 39 -6.16 -13.24 -10.23
C GLU A 39 -7.13 -13.28 -9.05
N SER A 40 -6.68 -13.81 -7.90
CA SER A 40 -7.50 -13.87 -6.69
C SER A 40 -7.95 -12.50 -6.24
N PHE A 41 -7.03 -11.54 -6.17
CA PHE A 41 -7.30 -10.19 -5.70
C PHE A 41 -8.19 -9.42 -6.67
N PHE A 42 -7.87 -9.42 -7.97
CA PHE A 42 -8.68 -8.74 -8.99
C PHE A 42 -10.06 -9.36 -9.14
N THR A 43 -10.23 -10.65 -8.89
CA THR A 43 -11.56 -11.28 -8.87
C THR A 43 -12.43 -10.72 -7.75
N ARG A 44 -11.89 -10.53 -6.54
CA ARG A 44 -12.60 -9.89 -5.43
C ARG A 44 -12.93 -8.43 -5.73
N TYR A 45 -11.97 -7.68 -6.23
CA TYR A 45 -12.17 -6.31 -6.65
C TYR A 45 -13.26 -6.19 -7.73
N LYS A 46 -13.20 -7.04 -8.77
CA LYS A 46 -14.20 -7.09 -9.84
C LYS A 46 -15.60 -7.35 -9.28
N SER A 47 -15.75 -8.33 -8.39
CA SER A 47 -17.04 -8.64 -7.75
C SER A 47 -17.59 -7.43 -6.97
N PHE A 48 -16.72 -6.67 -6.29
CA PHE A 48 -17.14 -5.46 -5.58
C PHE A 48 -17.63 -4.36 -6.52
N ILE A 49 -16.85 -4.01 -7.56
CA ILE A 49 -17.23 -2.91 -8.44
C ILE A 49 -18.45 -3.23 -9.30
N GLU A 50 -18.66 -4.51 -9.71
CA GLU A 50 -19.84 -4.93 -10.44
C GLU A 50 -21.13 -4.75 -9.62
N LYS A 51 -21.09 -4.92 -8.31
CA LYS A 51 -22.21 -4.60 -7.40
C LYS A 51 -22.54 -3.10 -7.34
N LYS A 52 -21.57 -2.26 -7.65
CA LYS A 52 -21.77 -0.81 -7.80
C LYS A 52 -22.19 -0.40 -9.22
N GLY A 53 -22.42 -1.35 -10.11
CA GLY A 53 -22.77 -1.10 -11.52
C GLY A 53 -21.60 -0.65 -12.39
N LEU A 54 -20.36 -0.80 -11.90
CA LEU A 54 -19.13 -0.48 -12.63
C LEU A 54 -18.53 -1.72 -13.29
N THR A 55 -17.65 -1.52 -14.26
CA THR A 55 -16.92 -2.61 -14.92
C THR A 55 -15.45 -2.61 -14.51
N ILE A 56 -14.76 -3.71 -14.76
CA ILE A 56 -13.30 -3.79 -14.54
C ILE A 56 -12.54 -2.73 -15.35
N ASP A 57 -13.08 -2.35 -16.52
CA ASP A 57 -12.52 -1.31 -17.41
C ASP A 57 -12.42 0.04 -16.69
N TYR A 58 -13.46 0.40 -15.93
CA TYR A 58 -13.43 1.60 -15.10
C TYR A 58 -12.22 1.62 -14.14
N GLY A 59 -11.97 0.50 -13.47
CA GLY A 59 -10.80 0.40 -12.58
C GLY A 59 -9.47 0.50 -13.33
N ILE A 60 -9.39 -0.10 -14.53
CA ILE A 60 -8.18 0.01 -15.37
C ILE A 60 -7.99 1.44 -15.85
N ASP A 61 -9.06 2.15 -16.23
CA ASP A 61 -9.00 3.55 -16.63
C ASP A 61 -8.55 4.45 -15.46
N CYS A 62 -9.02 4.17 -14.24
CA CYS A 62 -8.52 4.83 -13.02
C CYS A 62 -7.01 4.60 -12.83
N TYR A 63 -6.53 3.39 -13.07
CA TYR A 63 -5.09 3.07 -13.00
C TYR A 63 -4.28 3.83 -14.06
N LEU A 64 -4.75 3.88 -15.30
CA LEU A 64 -4.07 4.64 -16.36
C LEU A 64 -4.04 6.15 -16.06
N LYS A 65 -5.11 6.69 -15.48
CA LYS A 65 -5.18 8.06 -15.00
C LYS A 65 -4.18 8.30 -13.86
N LEU A 66 -4.09 7.38 -12.91
CA LEU A 66 -3.12 7.42 -11.83
C LEU A 66 -1.68 7.44 -12.38
N CYS A 67 -1.36 6.58 -13.34
CA CYS A 67 -0.03 6.57 -13.98
C CYS A 67 0.31 7.93 -14.63
N ALA A 68 -0.65 8.55 -15.32
CA ALA A 68 -0.45 9.88 -15.91
C ALA A 68 -0.23 10.95 -14.85
N GLN A 69 -0.99 10.92 -13.75
CA GLN A 69 -0.82 11.83 -12.61
C GLN A 69 0.56 11.69 -11.97
N MET A 70 1.03 10.45 -11.78
CA MET A 70 2.36 10.19 -11.20
C MET A 70 3.50 10.77 -12.04
N VAL A 71 3.38 10.75 -13.38
CA VAL A 71 4.35 11.40 -14.26
C VAL A 71 4.37 12.92 -14.02
N PHE A 72 3.21 13.54 -13.90
CA PHE A 72 3.10 14.97 -13.62
C PHE A 72 3.72 15.33 -12.26
N GLU A 73 3.35 14.62 -11.19
CA GLU A 73 3.90 14.82 -9.85
C GLU A 73 5.43 14.65 -9.84
N ARG A 74 5.93 13.69 -10.60
CA ARG A 74 7.37 13.45 -10.74
C ARG A 74 8.09 14.62 -11.39
N LEU A 75 7.55 15.19 -12.46
CA LEU A 75 8.11 16.35 -13.13
C LEU A 75 8.15 17.59 -12.22
N GLU A 76 7.08 17.84 -11.48
CA GLU A 76 7.01 18.93 -10.52
C GLU A 76 7.99 18.73 -9.35
N PHE A 77 8.13 17.52 -8.85
CA PHE A 77 9.11 17.19 -7.82
C PHE A 77 10.56 17.39 -8.31
N MET A 78 10.87 16.97 -9.53
CA MET A 78 12.20 17.20 -10.10
C MET A 78 12.53 18.68 -10.24
N ARG A 79 11.52 19.52 -10.49
CA ARG A 79 11.67 20.98 -10.61
C ARG A 79 11.80 21.67 -9.26
N SER A 80 10.97 21.28 -8.28
CA SER A 80 10.83 21.97 -6.98
C SER A 80 11.67 21.34 -5.86
N GLY A 81 11.93 20.05 -5.93
CA GLY A 81 12.54 19.26 -4.87
C GLY A 81 11.63 19.01 -3.67
N LYS A 82 10.32 19.29 -3.79
CA LYS A 82 9.33 19.19 -2.72
C LYS A 82 8.07 18.50 -3.22
N TYR A 83 7.32 17.88 -2.32
CA TYR A 83 5.96 17.41 -2.59
C TYR A 83 5.00 18.60 -2.75
N ALA A 84 3.88 18.36 -3.44
CA ALA A 84 2.89 19.39 -3.72
C ALA A 84 2.20 19.89 -2.44
N SER A 85 1.96 18.99 -1.49
CA SER A 85 1.33 19.29 -0.20
C SER A 85 2.31 19.07 0.97
N ASN A 86 2.07 19.73 2.09
CA ASN A 86 2.84 19.59 3.33
C ASN A 86 1.96 19.59 4.58
N SER A 87 0.65 19.50 4.40
CA SER A 87 -0.34 19.53 5.48
C SER A 87 -1.43 18.49 5.23
N PHE A 88 -1.70 17.66 6.24
CA PHE A 88 -2.78 16.69 6.20
C PHE A 88 -4.15 17.37 6.00
N ALA A 89 -4.38 18.51 6.64
CA ALA A 89 -5.64 19.22 6.50
C ALA A 89 -5.92 19.70 5.06
N GLU A 90 -4.88 20.05 4.29
CA GLU A 90 -5.01 20.39 2.87
C GLU A 90 -5.31 19.15 2.04
N VAL A 91 -4.57 18.07 2.24
CA VAL A 91 -4.75 16.79 1.55
C VAL A 91 -6.13 16.21 1.86
N GLU A 92 -6.56 16.21 3.13
CA GLU A 92 -7.89 15.76 3.52
C GLU A 92 -8.98 16.51 2.74
N LYS A 93 -8.92 17.84 2.71
CA LYS A 93 -9.91 18.67 2.02
C LYS A 93 -9.89 18.52 0.51
N GLN A 94 -8.69 18.50 -0.09
CA GLN A 94 -8.55 18.54 -1.55
C GLN A 94 -8.67 17.16 -2.20
N ILE A 95 -8.34 16.09 -1.46
CA ILE A 95 -8.22 14.74 -1.99
C ILE A 95 -9.19 13.79 -1.29
N TYR A 96 -9.06 13.56 0.02
CA TYR A 96 -9.84 12.53 0.71
C TYR A 96 -11.34 12.86 0.83
N LEU A 97 -11.69 14.14 0.94
CA LEU A 97 -13.07 14.61 0.93
C LEU A 97 -13.56 15.03 -0.46
N ASN A 98 -12.74 14.88 -1.50
CA ASN A 98 -13.12 15.09 -2.89
C ASN A 98 -13.38 13.74 -3.58
N PRO A 99 -14.65 13.34 -3.80
CA PRO A 99 -14.96 12.02 -4.34
C PRO A 99 -14.34 11.78 -5.73
N GLU A 100 -14.32 12.80 -6.60
CA GLU A 100 -13.76 12.64 -7.94
C GLU A 100 -12.25 12.37 -7.93
N MET A 101 -11.53 13.02 -7.03
CA MET A 101 -10.07 12.83 -6.91
C MET A 101 -9.74 11.53 -6.23
N PHE A 102 -10.39 11.27 -5.10
CA PHE A 102 -10.04 10.13 -4.26
C PHE A 102 -10.51 8.80 -4.84
N GLU A 103 -11.68 8.78 -5.49
CA GLU A 103 -12.24 7.56 -6.05
C GLU A 103 -11.32 6.98 -7.14
N TYR A 104 -10.92 7.79 -8.14
CA TYR A 104 -10.01 7.27 -9.17
C TYR A 104 -8.64 6.88 -8.60
N HIS A 105 -8.14 7.63 -7.63
CA HIS A 105 -6.86 7.36 -6.99
C HIS A 105 -6.88 5.99 -6.31
N MET A 106 -7.88 5.74 -5.46
CA MET A 106 -8.01 4.46 -4.74
C MET A 106 -8.24 3.27 -5.68
N HIS A 107 -9.11 3.42 -6.69
CA HIS A 107 -9.30 2.37 -7.69
C HIS A 107 -8.02 2.11 -8.51
N GLY A 108 -7.27 3.16 -8.82
CA GLY A 108 -5.96 3.03 -9.49
C GLY A 108 -4.92 2.30 -8.64
N LEU A 109 -4.87 2.58 -7.33
CA LEU A 109 -3.96 1.93 -6.38
C LEU A 109 -4.21 0.42 -6.25
N VAL A 110 -5.44 -0.06 -6.46
CA VAL A 110 -5.74 -1.50 -6.52
C VAL A 110 -4.89 -2.21 -7.58
N PHE A 111 -4.77 -1.60 -8.76
CA PHE A 111 -4.01 -2.18 -9.87
C PHE A 111 -2.50 -2.00 -9.68
N SER A 112 -2.06 -0.87 -9.13
CA SER A 112 -0.63 -0.61 -8.92
C SER A 112 0.03 -1.68 -8.05
N GLN A 113 -0.69 -2.32 -7.13
CA GLN A 113 -0.15 -3.36 -6.25
C GLN A 113 0.45 -4.55 -7.00
N PHE A 114 -0.04 -4.83 -8.21
CA PHE A 114 0.45 -5.91 -9.06
C PHE A 114 1.10 -5.40 -10.34
N LEU A 115 0.69 -4.25 -10.86
CA LEU A 115 1.21 -3.74 -12.12
C LEU A 115 2.48 -2.88 -11.97
N TRP A 116 2.84 -2.50 -10.74
CA TRP A 116 4.14 -1.88 -10.44
C TRP A 116 5.06 -2.91 -9.77
N PRO A 117 6.18 -3.28 -10.44
CA PRO A 117 7.06 -4.36 -9.97
C PRO A 117 7.58 -4.15 -8.53
N GLU A 118 7.86 -2.91 -8.16
CA GLU A 118 8.32 -2.55 -6.82
C GLU A 118 7.24 -2.73 -5.75
N GLN A 119 5.98 -2.45 -6.07
CA GLN A 119 4.84 -2.72 -5.18
C GLN A 119 4.67 -4.23 -4.97
N PHE A 120 4.70 -4.99 -6.07
CA PHE A 120 4.58 -6.45 -5.99
C PHE A 120 5.77 -7.07 -5.24
N THR A 121 6.97 -6.55 -5.40
CA THR A 121 8.16 -7.04 -4.66
C THR A 121 7.98 -6.83 -3.15
N ARG A 122 7.46 -5.69 -2.71
CA ARG A 122 7.13 -5.45 -1.29
C ARG A 122 6.03 -6.38 -0.79
N PHE A 123 4.99 -6.58 -1.58
CA PHE A 123 3.94 -7.55 -1.26
C PHE A 123 4.49 -8.98 -1.15
N LYS A 124 5.35 -9.40 -2.07
CA LYS A 124 6.02 -10.72 -2.04
C LYS A 124 6.92 -10.86 -0.81
N PHE A 125 7.64 -9.79 -0.43
CA PHE A 125 8.42 -9.76 0.79
C PHE A 125 7.53 -9.93 2.04
N PHE A 126 6.41 -9.23 2.13
CA PHE A 126 5.42 -9.41 3.21
C PHE A 126 4.88 -10.84 3.24
N SER A 127 4.40 -11.34 2.10
CA SER A 127 3.80 -12.67 1.98
C SER A 127 4.76 -13.79 2.40
N ASN A 128 6.04 -13.66 2.09
CA ASN A 128 7.07 -14.67 2.45
C ASN A 128 7.35 -14.75 3.96
N HIS A 129 6.93 -13.76 4.74
CA HIS A 129 7.26 -13.67 6.16
C HIS A 129 6.03 -13.73 7.08
N ILE A 130 4.88 -13.21 6.65
CA ILE A 130 3.71 -13.01 7.52
C ILE A 130 3.23 -14.29 8.19
N GLY A 131 3.22 -15.43 7.50
CA GLY A 131 2.76 -16.70 8.06
C GLY A 131 3.56 -17.18 9.28
N LYS A 132 4.82 -16.74 9.43
CA LYS A 132 5.67 -17.07 10.58
C LYS A 132 5.45 -16.14 11.77
N GLU A 133 4.93 -14.94 11.53
CA GLU A 133 4.70 -13.93 12.58
C GLU A 133 3.29 -14.05 13.19
N LEU A 134 2.33 -14.69 12.48
CA LEU A 134 0.98 -14.90 12.98
C LEU A 134 0.93 -16.07 13.97
N LYS A 135 0.49 -15.78 15.18
CA LYS A 135 0.31 -16.79 16.24
C LYS A 135 -1.14 -17.23 16.31
N SER A 136 -1.39 -18.50 16.58
CA SER A 136 -2.75 -18.98 16.88
C SER A 136 -3.34 -18.23 18.08
N GLY A 137 -4.58 -17.73 17.92
CA GLY A 137 -5.23 -16.89 18.93
C GLY A 137 -4.72 -15.44 18.98
N GLY A 138 -3.80 -15.08 18.08
CA GLY A 138 -3.22 -13.73 18.01
C GLY A 138 -4.18 -12.67 17.47
N LYS A 139 -3.80 -11.40 17.61
CA LYS A 139 -4.54 -10.24 17.17
C LYS A 139 -3.74 -9.48 16.11
N TYR A 140 -4.38 -9.26 14.97
CA TYR A 140 -3.83 -8.53 13.83
C TYR A 140 -4.57 -7.22 13.64
N LEU A 141 -3.83 -6.13 13.44
CA LEU A 141 -4.36 -4.82 13.05
C LEU A 141 -3.73 -4.36 11.74
N GLU A 142 -4.55 -3.91 10.79
CA GLU A 142 -4.09 -3.13 9.65
C GLU A 142 -4.45 -1.66 9.83
N ILE A 143 -3.45 -0.78 9.67
CA ILE A 143 -3.60 0.67 9.75
C ILE A 143 -3.50 1.25 8.35
N GLY A 144 -4.52 2.01 7.91
CA GLY A 144 -4.57 2.60 6.59
C GLY A 144 -4.72 1.54 5.50
N GLY A 145 -5.65 0.58 5.73
CA GLY A 145 -5.76 -0.62 4.90
C GLY A 145 -6.19 -0.42 3.44
N GLY A 146 -6.71 0.75 3.08
CA GLY A 146 -7.05 1.14 1.71
C GLY A 146 -7.73 0.06 0.88
N HIS A 147 -6.93 -0.66 0.09
CA HIS A 147 -7.37 -1.78 -0.75
C HIS A 147 -7.38 -3.15 -0.04
N ALA A 148 -6.99 -3.24 1.22
CA ALA A 148 -7.00 -4.45 2.08
C ALA A 148 -6.17 -5.65 1.56
N LEU A 149 -5.15 -5.43 0.71
CA LEU A 149 -4.35 -6.53 0.15
C LEU A 149 -3.53 -7.25 1.23
N TYR A 150 -2.94 -6.51 2.15
CA TYR A 150 -2.05 -7.08 3.18
C TYR A 150 -2.83 -7.89 4.22
N ILE A 151 -3.97 -7.38 4.71
CA ILE A 151 -4.84 -8.11 5.63
C ILE A 151 -5.43 -9.37 4.96
N LEU A 152 -5.78 -9.29 3.66
CA LEU A 152 -6.24 -10.47 2.90
C LEU A 152 -5.15 -11.55 2.85
N GLU A 153 -3.91 -11.15 2.57
CA GLU A 153 -2.79 -12.08 2.55
C GLU A 153 -2.50 -12.67 3.93
N ALA A 154 -2.56 -11.85 4.98
CA ALA A 154 -2.41 -12.32 6.35
C ALA A 154 -3.50 -13.34 6.72
N MET A 155 -4.75 -13.09 6.34
CA MET A 155 -5.87 -14.03 6.56
C MET A 155 -5.66 -15.35 5.81
N ASN A 156 -5.19 -15.29 4.55
CA ASN A 156 -4.92 -16.49 3.75
C ASN A 156 -3.81 -17.38 4.31
N GLN A 157 -2.89 -16.78 5.08
CA GLN A 157 -1.77 -17.50 5.70
C GLN A 157 -1.95 -17.76 7.20
N SER A 158 -3.04 -17.23 7.79
CA SER A 158 -3.29 -17.42 9.22
C SER A 158 -3.71 -18.85 9.54
N THR A 159 -3.33 -19.28 10.73
CA THR A 159 -3.92 -20.44 11.38
C THR A 159 -5.28 -20.08 11.99
N GLU A 160 -6.04 -21.06 12.46
CA GLU A 160 -7.32 -20.82 13.11
C GLU A 160 -7.19 -19.88 14.33
N ASN A 161 -8.25 -19.09 14.57
CA ASN A 161 -8.43 -18.21 15.74
C ASN A 161 -7.61 -16.90 15.77
N VAL A 162 -7.04 -16.43 14.65
CA VAL A 162 -6.52 -15.05 14.59
C VAL A 162 -7.69 -14.07 14.43
N SER A 163 -7.72 -13.03 15.26
CA SER A 163 -8.68 -11.92 15.09
C SER A 163 -8.08 -10.82 14.23
N PHE A 164 -8.88 -10.32 13.28
CA PHE A 164 -8.45 -9.30 12.31
C PHE A 164 -9.24 -8.03 12.48
N GLN A 165 -8.53 -6.91 12.56
CA GLN A 165 -9.08 -5.57 12.62
C GLN A 165 -8.40 -4.67 11.58
N LEU A 166 -9.16 -3.74 11.00
CA LEU A 166 -8.67 -2.74 10.07
C LEU A 166 -9.16 -1.37 10.51
N VAL A 167 -8.25 -0.42 10.65
CA VAL A 167 -8.56 0.99 10.95
C VAL A 167 -8.13 1.87 9.77
N ASP A 168 -9.02 2.74 9.34
CA ASP A 168 -8.75 3.72 8.29
C ASP A 168 -9.51 5.02 8.60
N ILE A 169 -8.93 6.16 8.23
CA ILE A 169 -9.56 7.47 8.41
C ILE A 169 -10.49 7.83 7.25
N SER A 170 -10.28 7.23 6.08
CA SER A 170 -10.99 7.55 4.85
C SER A 170 -12.26 6.71 4.69
N PRO A 171 -13.45 7.33 4.54
CA PRO A 171 -14.69 6.60 4.26
C PRO A 171 -14.63 5.80 2.95
N SER A 172 -14.01 6.35 1.89
CA SER A 172 -13.91 5.70 0.58
C SER A 172 -12.95 4.52 0.59
N SER A 173 -11.79 4.65 1.29
CA SER A 173 -10.89 3.51 1.54
C SER A 173 -11.60 2.41 2.31
N MET A 174 -12.35 2.78 3.34
CA MET A 174 -13.11 1.83 4.14
C MET A 174 -14.20 1.11 3.34
N GLU A 175 -14.88 1.81 2.43
CA GLU A 175 -15.87 1.19 1.53
C GLU A 175 -15.20 0.18 0.59
N LEU A 176 -14.08 0.58 -0.03
CA LEU A 176 -13.30 -0.28 -0.92
C LEU A 176 -12.80 -1.54 -0.18
N ALA A 177 -12.19 -1.37 1.00
CA ALA A 177 -11.73 -2.48 1.81
C ALA A 177 -12.86 -3.44 2.19
N LYS A 178 -13.99 -2.93 2.69
CA LYS A 178 -15.18 -3.75 3.02
C LYS A 178 -15.71 -4.52 1.80
N GLY A 179 -15.73 -3.88 0.63
CA GLY A 179 -16.20 -4.49 -0.59
C GLY A 179 -15.30 -5.63 -1.07
N ILE A 180 -13.98 -5.41 -1.10
CA ILE A 180 -12.99 -6.45 -1.48
C ILE A 180 -13.01 -7.61 -0.47
N MET A 181 -13.19 -7.30 0.81
CA MET A 181 -13.15 -8.28 1.90
C MET A 181 -14.52 -8.89 2.22
N GLU A 182 -15.52 -8.67 1.38
CA GLU A 182 -16.87 -9.21 1.59
C GLU A 182 -16.86 -10.72 1.87
N GLY A 183 -17.65 -11.11 2.88
CA GLY A 183 -17.74 -12.49 3.35
C GLY A 183 -16.62 -12.94 4.30
N LEU A 184 -15.64 -12.08 4.59
CA LEU A 184 -14.58 -12.34 5.57
C LEU A 184 -14.87 -11.65 6.91
N LYS A 185 -14.43 -12.27 8.01
CA LYS A 185 -14.65 -11.75 9.36
C LYS A 185 -13.54 -10.79 9.75
N ILE A 186 -13.79 -9.50 9.64
CA ILE A 186 -12.90 -8.40 9.99
C ILE A 186 -13.68 -7.36 10.80
N ASP A 187 -13.08 -6.82 11.85
CA ASP A 187 -13.60 -5.65 12.54
C ASP A 187 -13.07 -4.37 11.87
N PHE A 188 -13.97 -3.62 11.23
CA PHE A 188 -13.65 -2.41 10.50
C PHE A 188 -13.95 -1.17 11.34
N GLN A 189 -12.94 -0.33 11.56
CA GLN A 189 -13.03 0.89 12.36
C GLN A 189 -12.71 2.13 11.51
N LEU A 190 -13.72 2.95 11.18
CA LEU A 190 -13.52 4.25 10.54
C LEU A 190 -13.11 5.27 11.62
N LYS A 191 -11.80 5.44 11.80
CA LYS A 191 -11.22 6.30 12.83
C LYS A 191 -9.85 6.81 12.44
N ASN A 192 -9.50 7.99 12.95
CA ASN A 192 -8.10 8.41 13.00
C ASN A 192 -7.33 7.49 13.96
N ILE A 193 -6.17 7.02 13.56
CA ILE A 193 -5.35 6.11 14.37
C ILE A 193 -4.91 6.75 15.70
N PHE A 194 -4.74 8.07 15.75
CA PHE A 194 -4.40 8.77 16.99
C PHE A 194 -5.55 8.73 18.01
N ASP A 195 -6.81 8.70 17.53
CA ASP A 195 -8.01 8.56 18.36
C ASP A 195 -8.42 7.11 18.61
N PHE A 196 -7.70 6.17 17.95
CA PHE A 196 -7.96 4.76 18.14
C PHE A 196 -7.41 4.30 19.48
N ALA A 197 -8.32 3.98 20.39
CA ALA A 197 -8.02 3.40 21.68
C ALA A 197 -8.40 1.91 21.65
N SER A 198 -7.47 1.04 22.00
CA SER A 198 -7.72 -0.37 22.22
C SER A 198 -7.22 -0.72 23.62
N GLU A 199 -8.08 -1.33 24.43
CA GLU A 199 -7.69 -1.91 25.71
C GLU A 199 -6.76 -3.12 25.49
N GLU A 200 -6.90 -3.75 24.33
CA GLU A 200 -6.13 -4.91 23.92
C GLU A 200 -5.01 -4.53 22.97
N LYS A 201 -3.86 -5.15 23.16
CA LYS A 201 -2.69 -4.98 22.28
C LYS A 201 -2.74 -5.99 21.13
N PHE A 202 -2.00 -5.69 20.06
CA PHE A 202 -1.90 -6.52 18.87
C PHE A 202 -0.57 -7.25 18.82
N ASP A 203 -0.61 -8.51 18.39
CA ASP A 203 0.60 -9.31 18.19
C ASP A 203 1.30 -8.95 16.89
N PHE A 204 0.50 -8.51 15.91
CA PHE A 204 1.00 -8.06 14.62
C PHE A 204 0.24 -6.83 14.11
N ILE A 205 0.99 -5.85 13.62
CA ILE A 205 0.43 -4.65 12.96
C ILE A 205 1.01 -4.51 11.56
N THR A 206 0.16 -4.26 10.58
CA THR A 206 0.57 -3.84 9.23
C THR A 206 0.23 -2.37 9.03
N MET A 207 1.19 -1.61 8.52
CA MET A 207 1.01 -0.22 8.13
C MET A 207 1.82 0.04 6.84
N GLY A 208 1.14 -0.04 5.71
CA GLY A 208 1.75 0.14 4.39
C GLY A 208 1.39 1.47 3.77
N GLU A 209 2.38 2.27 3.41
CA GLU A 209 2.20 3.56 2.73
C GLU A 209 1.26 4.50 3.52
N VAL A 210 1.61 4.78 4.77
CA VAL A 210 0.84 5.66 5.66
C VAL A 210 1.70 6.73 6.31
N ILE A 211 2.95 6.41 6.69
CA ILE A 211 3.77 7.35 7.47
C ILE A 211 4.21 8.58 6.67
N GLU A 212 4.16 8.54 5.36
CA GLU A 212 4.40 9.67 4.46
C GLU A 212 3.20 10.63 4.34
N HIS A 213 2.03 10.21 4.82
CA HIS A 213 0.79 11.02 4.78
C HIS A 213 0.53 11.80 6.07
N VAL A 214 1.47 11.82 7.03
CA VAL A 214 1.34 12.56 8.29
C VAL A 214 2.47 13.58 8.45
N GLU A 215 2.20 14.67 9.17
CA GLU A 215 3.21 15.68 9.47
C GLU A 215 4.26 15.19 10.47
N ASP A 216 3.88 14.29 11.38
CA ASP A 216 4.78 13.71 12.40
C ASP A 216 4.82 12.19 12.31
N PRO A 217 5.64 11.63 11.41
CA PRO A 217 5.84 10.19 11.29
C PRO A 217 6.36 9.53 12.57
N LEU A 218 7.11 10.28 13.41
CA LEU A 218 7.61 9.75 14.67
C LEU A 218 6.46 9.49 15.65
N ALA A 219 5.55 10.46 15.81
CA ALA A 219 4.37 10.28 16.65
C ALA A 219 3.52 9.09 16.22
N LEU A 220 3.34 8.90 14.89
CA LEU A 220 2.61 7.75 14.37
C LEU A 220 3.32 6.43 14.68
N LEU A 221 4.64 6.35 14.52
CA LEU A 221 5.41 5.15 14.85
C LEU A 221 5.38 4.83 16.36
N ILE A 222 5.42 5.85 17.22
CA ILE A 222 5.25 5.67 18.67
C ILE A 222 3.86 5.11 18.97
N LYS A 223 2.81 5.64 18.32
CA LYS A 223 1.43 5.12 18.45
C LYS A 223 1.33 3.65 18.02
N VAL A 224 1.95 3.26 16.90
CA VAL A 224 2.01 1.86 16.46
C VAL A 224 2.69 0.98 17.51
N ARG A 225 3.82 1.45 18.05
CA ARG A 225 4.54 0.72 19.10
C ARG A 225 3.71 0.56 20.38
N GLU A 226 2.94 1.58 20.76
CA GLU A 226 2.03 1.52 21.91
C GLU A 226 0.90 0.50 21.72
N LEU A 227 0.45 0.26 20.50
CA LEU A 227 -0.58 -0.71 20.17
C LEU A 227 -0.07 -2.16 20.14
N LEU A 228 1.24 -2.38 20.05
CA LEU A 228 1.83 -3.73 20.02
C LEU A 228 1.93 -4.35 21.41
N THR A 229 1.80 -5.68 21.46
CA THR A 229 2.18 -6.48 22.64
C THR A 229 3.69 -6.40 22.85
N PRO A 230 4.21 -6.64 24.09
CA PRO A 230 5.64 -6.83 24.30
C PRO A 230 6.19 -7.95 23.41
N GLY A 231 7.18 -7.64 22.57
CA GLY A 231 7.72 -8.54 21.55
C GLY A 231 6.83 -8.74 20.32
N GLY A 232 5.78 -7.95 20.18
CA GLY A 232 4.95 -7.88 18.96
C GLY A 232 5.72 -7.37 17.76
N THR A 233 5.26 -7.70 16.58
CA THR A 233 5.89 -7.36 15.30
C THR A 233 5.03 -6.37 14.52
N ALA A 234 5.64 -5.40 13.85
CA ALA A 234 4.96 -4.63 12.82
C ALA A 234 5.65 -4.80 11.47
N TYR A 235 4.85 -4.83 10.39
CA TYR A 235 5.31 -4.59 9.03
C TYR A 235 4.97 -3.15 8.66
N ILE A 236 5.98 -2.38 8.28
CA ILE A 236 5.81 -0.98 7.92
C ILE A 236 6.50 -0.73 6.59
N SER A 237 5.78 -0.13 5.64
CA SER A 237 6.36 0.33 4.39
C SER A 237 6.11 1.81 4.15
N THR A 238 7.05 2.44 3.43
CA THR A 238 6.96 3.84 3.01
C THR A 238 7.95 4.09 1.88
N PRO A 239 7.66 4.99 0.94
CA PRO A 239 8.62 5.37 -0.07
C PRO A 239 9.50 6.53 0.36
N ALA A 240 10.63 6.70 -0.34
CA ALA A 240 11.40 7.93 -0.34
C ALA A 240 11.45 8.51 -1.77
N ASN A 241 11.46 9.83 -1.91
CA ASN A 241 11.48 10.54 -3.20
C ASN A 241 10.35 10.12 -4.16
N ALA A 242 9.20 9.76 -3.64
CA ALA A 242 8.03 9.29 -4.40
C ALA A 242 6.88 10.31 -4.31
N PRO A 243 6.85 11.30 -5.18
CA PRO A 243 5.80 12.31 -5.16
C PRO A 243 4.47 11.72 -5.60
N THR A 244 3.44 11.95 -4.81
CA THR A 244 2.04 11.71 -5.14
C THR A 244 1.20 12.90 -4.67
N ILE A 245 -0.07 12.94 -5.05
CA ILE A 245 -0.97 14.05 -4.71
C ILE A 245 -1.22 14.21 -3.21
N ASP A 246 -1.03 13.15 -2.44
CA ASP A 246 -1.39 13.04 -1.03
C ASP A 246 -0.18 12.80 -0.09
N HIS A 247 1.05 12.71 -0.63
CA HIS A 247 2.25 12.65 0.18
C HIS A 247 2.60 14.03 0.74
N ILE A 248 2.87 14.10 2.03
CA ILE A 248 3.24 15.34 2.72
C ILE A 248 4.61 15.28 3.38
N TYR A 249 5.05 14.12 3.87
CA TYR A 249 6.37 13.95 4.47
C TYR A 249 7.36 13.33 3.49
N LEU A 250 8.43 14.08 3.16
CA LEU A 250 9.45 13.65 2.22
C LEU A 250 10.60 12.93 2.95
N PHE A 251 10.67 11.62 2.80
CA PHE A 251 11.90 10.86 3.07
C PHE A 251 12.84 10.97 1.87
N ASN A 252 14.13 11.20 2.13
CA ASN A 252 15.13 11.34 1.06
C ASN A 252 15.87 10.03 0.77
N ASN A 253 15.93 9.11 1.74
CA ASN A 253 16.66 7.84 1.60
C ASN A 253 16.23 6.83 2.69
N ALA A 254 16.66 5.58 2.54
CA ALA A 254 16.37 4.52 3.49
C ALA A 254 16.95 4.75 4.90
N ASP A 255 18.08 5.44 5.00
CA ASP A 255 18.72 5.69 6.30
C ASP A 255 17.92 6.65 7.18
N GLU A 256 17.23 7.63 6.57
CA GLU A 256 16.29 8.49 7.31
C GLU A 256 15.13 7.65 7.89
N ILE A 257 14.59 6.72 7.10
CA ILE A 257 13.52 5.82 7.54
C ILE A 257 14.01 4.92 8.67
N ARG A 258 15.18 4.27 8.52
CA ARG A 258 15.79 3.42 9.56
C ARG A 258 16.01 4.17 10.88
N LYS A 259 16.59 5.39 10.80
CA LYS A 259 16.81 6.24 11.97
C LYS A 259 15.50 6.60 12.68
N LEU A 260 14.44 6.85 11.90
CA LEU A 260 13.12 7.14 12.46
C LEU A 260 12.54 5.94 13.19
N PHE A 261 12.64 4.73 12.64
CA PHE A 261 12.20 3.49 13.30
C PHE A 261 12.96 3.25 14.60
N ILE A 262 14.29 3.41 14.59
CA ILE A 262 15.13 3.29 15.79
C ILE A 262 14.75 4.34 16.83
N LYS A 263 14.52 5.60 16.41
CA LYS A 263 14.10 6.69 17.29
C LYS A 263 12.73 6.43 17.93
N ALA A 264 11.83 5.77 17.22
CA ALA A 264 10.53 5.34 17.75
C ALA A 264 10.66 4.14 18.72
N GLY A 265 11.85 3.58 18.88
CA GLY A 265 12.13 2.46 19.78
C GLY A 265 11.91 1.09 19.17
N PHE A 266 11.87 0.99 17.84
CA PHE A 266 11.81 -0.27 17.12
C PHE A 266 13.20 -0.85 16.84
N LYS A 267 13.27 -2.18 16.82
CA LYS A 267 14.38 -2.94 16.26
C LYS A 267 13.98 -3.46 14.86
N ILE A 268 14.74 -3.12 13.84
CA ILE A 268 14.55 -3.67 12.49
C ILE A 268 15.04 -5.12 12.50
N VAL A 269 14.14 -6.04 12.11
CA VAL A 269 14.42 -7.49 12.10
C VAL A 269 14.75 -7.96 10.70
N ASN A 270 13.99 -7.47 9.73
CA ASN A 270 14.18 -7.78 8.32
C ASN A 270 13.70 -6.57 7.49
N GLU A 271 14.37 -6.29 6.38
CA GLU A 271 14.01 -5.16 5.53
C GLU A 271 14.23 -5.47 4.05
N THR A 272 13.55 -4.72 3.21
CA THR A 272 13.79 -4.66 1.77
C THR A 272 13.84 -3.22 1.30
N VAL A 273 14.76 -2.96 0.39
CA VAL A 273 14.96 -1.63 -0.24
C VAL A 273 15.04 -1.83 -1.72
N GLN A 274 14.22 -1.14 -2.47
CA GLN A 274 14.18 -1.25 -3.92
C GLN A 274 13.94 0.12 -4.56
N TYR A 275 14.71 0.44 -5.58
CA TYR A 275 14.43 1.59 -6.43
C TYR A 275 13.31 1.25 -7.43
N ALA A 276 12.46 2.21 -7.71
CA ALA A 276 11.37 2.08 -8.70
C ALA A 276 11.90 1.93 -10.15
N GLU A 277 13.16 2.29 -10.37
CA GLU A 277 13.81 2.16 -11.65
C GLU A 277 15.07 1.29 -11.52
N ASN A 278 15.34 0.45 -12.52
CA ASN A 278 16.55 -0.36 -12.57
C ASN A 278 17.75 0.49 -13.02
N VAL A 279 18.29 1.27 -12.09
CA VAL A 279 19.46 2.14 -12.30
C VAL A 279 20.51 1.89 -11.21
N SER A 280 21.75 2.33 -11.44
CA SER A 280 22.77 2.28 -10.40
C SER A 280 22.39 3.18 -9.21
N GLU A 281 22.85 2.84 -8.00
CA GLU A 281 22.61 3.62 -6.79
C GLU A 281 23.05 5.08 -6.94
N GLU A 282 24.21 5.32 -7.58
CA GLU A 282 24.70 6.66 -7.87
C GLU A 282 23.69 7.47 -8.70
N LYS A 283 23.13 6.86 -9.76
CA LYS A 283 22.09 7.49 -10.58
C LYS A 283 20.80 7.68 -9.80
N ALA A 284 20.39 6.69 -9.01
CA ALA A 284 19.20 6.77 -8.18
C ALA A 284 19.27 7.96 -7.21
N LEU A 285 20.38 8.12 -6.52
CA LEU A 285 20.62 9.25 -5.61
C LEU A 285 20.67 10.58 -6.38
N LYS A 286 21.43 10.65 -7.48
CA LYS A 286 21.56 11.87 -8.29
C LYS A 286 20.24 12.39 -8.83
N TYR A 287 19.39 11.48 -9.31
CA TYR A 287 18.10 11.83 -9.92
C TYR A 287 16.94 11.69 -8.96
N LYS A 288 17.18 11.45 -7.67
CA LYS A 288 16.14 11.24 -6.65
C LYS A 288 15.09 10.23 -7.13
N VAL A 289 15.56 9.09 -7.66
CA VAL A 289 14.66 8.00 -8.07
C VAL A 289 13.90 7.51 -6.86
N ALA A 290 12.60 7.28 -7.00
CA ALA A 290 11.77 6.77 -5.93
C ALA A 290 12.34 5.46 -5.39
N LEU A 291 12.40 5.36 -4.05
CA LEU A 291 12.88 4.20 -3.33
C LEU A 291 11.73 3.66 -2.49
N MET A 292 11.46 2.39 -2.63
CA MET A 292 10.48 1.65 -1.85
C MET A 292 11.17 0.95 -0.69
N TYR A 293 10.76 1.28 0.53
CA TYR A 293 11.27 0.68 1.76
C TYR A 293 10.17 -0.12 2.45
N ALA A 294 10.50 -1.28 2.95
CA ALA A 294 9.62 -2.01 3.86
C ALA A 294 10.44 -2.79 4.88
N ALA A 295 9.92 -2.91 6.10
CA ALA A 295 10.59 -3.64 7.15
C ALA A 295 9.60 -4.35 8.10
N PHE A 296 10.05 -5.49 8.61
CA PHE A 296 9.52 -6.09 9.83
C PHE A 296 10.31 -5.52 11.00
N VAL A 297 9.59 -4.96 11.96
CA VAL A 297 10.18 -4.33 13.16
C VAL A 297 9.55 -4.90 14.42
N LYS A 298 10.30 -4.93 15.53
CA LYS A 298 9.83 -5.41 16.84
C LYS A 298 10.02 -4.34 17.91
N THR A 299 9.16 -4.41 18.94
CA THR A 299 9.28 -3.57 20.15
C THR A 299 10.44 -4.01 21.03
#